data_5508baf0f2409dbdfaa498e6b363b3fb
#
_entry.id   5508baf0f2409dbdfaa498e6b363b3fb
#
_cell.length_a   1.000
_cell.length_b   1.000
_cell.length_c   1.000
_cell.angle_alpha   90.00
_cell.angle_beta   90.00
_cell.angle_gamma   90.00
#
_symmetry.space_group_name_H-M   'P 1'
#
loop_
_entity.id
_entity.type
_entity.pdbx_description
1 polymer ?
#
loop_
_entity_poly.entity_id
_entity_poly.type
_entity_poly.pdbx_seq_one_letter_code
_entity_poly.pdbx_strand_id
1 'polypeptide(L)'
;MIDLYLSKNSHRNQLLLEFFQNYGIEVSCHSVSEMTKDKLIEIMSYSSDCFEFLSPNLLRFKNRDNLRLTDFIEMILKNPELTIRLPLAVSNKRVYPNLNLEEARALLPRDTKQLIYMAQTHYLSN
;
A
#
# COMPACT_ATOMS: atom_id res chain seq x y z
N MET A 1 0.38 -7.60 11.06
CA MET A 1 -0.84 -7.52 10.23
C MET A 1 -0.66 -6.49 9.13
N ILE A 2 -1.19 -6.76 7.96
CA ILE A 2 -1.15 -5.85 6.82
C ILE A 2 -2.51 -5.17 6.69
N ASP A 3 -2.52 -3.84 6.60
CA ASP A 3 -3.71 -3.09 6.24
C ASP A 3 -3.66 -2.83 4.74
N LEU A 4 -4.65 -3.33 4.00
CA LEU A 4 -4.69 -3.22 2.55
C LEU A 4 -5.91 -2.40 2.12
N TYR A 5 -5.65 -1.24 1.51
CA TYR A 5 -6.68 -0.41 0.91
C TYR A 5 -6.85 -0.83 -0.55
N LEU A 6 -8.02 -1.38 -0.86
CA LEU A 6 -8.28 -2.02 -2.14
C LEU A 6 -8.45 -0.99 -3.27
N SER A 7 -8.07 -1.40 -4.48
CA SER A 7 -8.29 -0.62 -5.70
C SER A 7 -9.68 -0.90 -6.26
N LYS A 8 -10.04 -0.20 -7.35
CA LYS A 8 -11.25 -0.50 -8.10
C LYS A 8 -11.12 -1.75 -8.97
N ASN A 9 -9.89 -2.21 -9.22
CA ASN A 9 -9.65 -3.40 -10.01
C ASN A 9 -9.81 -4.64 -9.13
N SER A 10 -10.98 -5.26 -9.18
CA SER A 10 -11.31 -6.41 -8.35
C SER A 10 -10.42 -7.63 -8.63
N HIS A 11 -10.00 -7.82 -9.87
CA HIS A 11 -9.10 -8.91 -10.23
C HIS A 11 -7.73 -8.75 -9.58
N ARG A 12 -7.19 -7.54 -9.62
CA ARG A 12 -5.90 -7.23 -8.98
C ARG A 12 -5.98 -7.40 -7.46
N ASN A 13 -7.07 -6.95 -6.85
CA ASN A 13 -7.32 -7.14 -5.43
C ASN A 13 -7.35 -8.62 -5.07
N GLN A 14 -8.05 -9.42 -5.86
CA GLN A 14 -8.19 -10.85 -5.64
C GLN A 14 -6.84 -11.57 -5.72
N LEU A 15 -6.01 -11.23 -6.71
CA LEU A 15 -4.68 -11.83 -6.84
C LEU A 15 -3.81 -11.56 -5.61
N LEU A 16 -3.84 -10.33 -5.09
CA LEU A 16 -3.10 -9.97 -3.89
C LEU A 16 -3.61 -10.72 -2.66
N LEU A 17 -4.92 -10.79 -2.48
CA LEU A 17 -5.51 -11.47 -1.34
C LEU A 17 -5.23 -12.97 -1.37
N GLU A 18 -5.31 -13.60 -2.53
CA GLU A 18 -4.95 -15.01 -2.70
C GLU A 18 -3.48 -15.25 -2.39
N PHE A 19 -2.60 -14.36 -2.85
CA PHE A 19 -1.17 -14.45 -2.56
C PHE A 19 -0.91 -14.46 -1.06
N PHE A 20 -1.47 -13.50 -0.32
CA PHE A 20 -1.27 -13.43 1.13
C PHE A 20 -1.90 -14.63 1.85
N GLN A 21 -3.08 -15.06 1.40
CA GLN A 21 -3.75 -16.22 1.97
C GLN A 21 -2.92 -17.49 1.81
N ASN A 22 -2.32 -17.67 0.64
CA ASN A 22 -1.49 -18.84 0.35
C ASN A 22 -0.26 -18.93 1.26
N TYR A 23 0.22 -17.80 1.73
CA TYR A 23 1.37 -17.76 2.66
C TYR A 23 0.95 -17.58 4.12
N GLY A 24 -0.35 -17.69 4.43
CA GLY A 24 -0.84 -17.59 5.79
C GLY A 24 -0.71 -16.20 6.41
N ILE A 25 -0.68 -15.16 5.59
CA ILE A 25 -0.54 -13.79 6.06
C ILE A 25 -1.91 -13.17 6.29
N GLU A 26 -2.14 -12.65 7.49
CA GLU A 26 -3.35 -11.90 7.79
C GLU A 26 -3.35 -10.54 7.13
N VAL A 27 -4.45 -10.23 6.46
CA VAL A 27 -4.67 -8.94 5.81
C VAL A 27 -6.00 -8.37 6.25
N SER A 28 -5.98 -7.13 6.71
CA SER A 28 -7.20 -6.38 6.99
C SER A 28 -7.51 -5.51 5.78
N CYS A 29 -8.64 -5.80 5.12
CA CYS A 29 -9.05 -5.09 3.91
C CYS A 29 -9.87 -3.86 4.27
N HIS A 30 -9.57 -2.75 3.59
CA HIS A 30 -10.26 -1.49 3.80
C HIS A 30 -10.65 -0.88 2.48
N SER A 31 -11.79 -0.19 2.47
CA SER A 31 -12.14 0.71 1.38
C SER A 31 -11.47 2.07 1.63
N VAL A 32 -10.83 2.62 0.62
CA VAL A 32 -10.18 3.93 0.77
C VAL A 32 -11.19 5.05 1.04
N SER A 33 -12.45 4.85 0.64
CA SER A 33 -13.52 5.81 0.92
C SER A 33 -13.82 5.96 2.42
N GLU A 34 -13.41 4.99 3.22
CA GLU A 34 -13.59 5.01 4.68
C GLU A 34 -12.39 5.62 5.41
N MET A 35 -11.36 6.03 4.69
CA MET A 35 -10.17 6.62 5.30
C MET A 35 -10.51 7.93 5.99
N THR A 36 -10.13 8.04 7.26
CA THR A 36 -10.34 9.25 8.05
C THR A 36 -9.14 10.19 7.93
N LYS A 37 -9.33 11.43 8.36
CA LYS A 37 -8.27 12.43 8.42
C LYS A 37 -7.12 11.95 9.30
N ASP A 38 -7.45 11.42 10.48
CA ASP A 38 -6.44 10.93 11.43
C ASP A 38 -5.65 9.77 10.85
N LYS A 39 -6.32 8.86 10.13
CA LYS A 39 -5.66 7.73 9.50
C LYS A 39 -4.73 8.17 8.38
N LEU A 40 -5.15 9.13 7.59
CA LEU A 40 -4.29 9.67 6.53
C LEU A 40 -3.06 10.35 7.10
N ILE A 41 -3.21 11.12 8.17
CA ILE A 41 -2.07 11.75 8.86
C ILE A 41 -1.11 10.69 9.38
N GLU A 42 -1.65 9.63 9.98
CA GLU A 42 -0.83 8.51 10.46
C GLU A 42 -0.01 7.88 9.33
N ILE A 43 -0.66 7.60 8.20
CA ILE A 43 0.00 7.03 7.03
C ILE A 43 1.09 7.97 6.49
N MET A 44 0.80 9.27 6.44
CA MET A 44 1.78 10.27 6.01
C MET A 44 3.02 10.27 6.91
N SER A 45 2.85 9.99 8.20
CA SER A 45 3.97 9.95 9.14
C SER A 45 4.92 8.77 8.90
N TYR A 46 4.47 7.74 8.18
CA TYR A 46 5.27 6.56 7.88
C TYR A 46 6.13 6.70 6.62
N SER A 47 5.93 7.77 5.87
CA SER A 47 6.67 8.02 4.63
C SER A 47 7.49 9.31 4.77
N SER A 48 8.72 9.29 4.28
CA SER A 48 9.57 10.49 4.24
C SER A 48 9.02 11.52 3.24
N ASP A 49 8.26 11.06 2.25
CA ASP A 49 7.63 11.91 1.23
C ASP A 49 6.25 11.33 0.91
N CYS A 50 5.19 11.99 1.38
CA CYS A 50 3.84 11.51 1.18
C CYS A 50 3.44 11.44 -0.31
N PHE A 51 4.11 12.18 -1.18
CA PHE A 51 3.83 12.15 -2.61
C PHE A 51 4.17 10.80 -3.24
N GLU A 52 4.94 9.94 -2.57
CA GLU A 52 5.22 8.59 -3.04
C GLU A 52 3.96 7.74 -3.16
N PHE A 53 2.98 7.94 -2.26
CA PHE A 53 1.73 7.18 -2.29
C PHE A 53 0.54 7.99 -2.82
N LEU A 54 0.78 9.21 -3.28
CA LEU A 54 -0.27 10.04 -3.88
C LEU A 54 -0.18 10.02 -5.39
N SER A 55 -1.29 10.33 -6.04
CA SER A 55 -1.34 10.40 -7.50
C SER A 55 -0.34 11.42 -8.04
N PRO A 56 0.32 11.15 -9.18
CA PRO A 56 1.24 12.11 -9.80
C PRO A 56 0.64 13.48 -10.05
N ASN A 57 -0.67 13.56 -10.23
CA ASN A 57 -1.38 14.84 -10.43
C ASN A 57 -1.20 15.78 -9.24
N LEU A 58 -0.91 15.25 -8.05
CA LEU A 58 -0.75 16.05 -6.85
C LEU A 58 0.67 16.59 -6.66
N LEU A 59 1.63 16.17 -7.48
CA LEU A 59 3.01 16.65 -7.41
C LEU A 59 3.12 18.16 -7.57
N ARG A 60 2.18 18.77 -8.27
CA ARG A 60 2.12 20.23 -8.44
C ARG A 60 1.99 21.00 -7.12
N PHE A 61 1.57 20.32 -6.04
CA PHE A 61 1.41 20.93 -4.72
C PHE A 61 2.64 20.77 -3.83
N LYS A 62 3.65 20.02 -4.26
CA LYS A 62 4.78 19.62 -3.42
C LYS A 62 5.56 20.81 -2.85
N ASN A 63 5.73 21.87 -3.62
CA ASN A 63 6.54 23.03 -3.24
C ASN A 63 5.69 24.29 -3.04
N ARG A 64 4.41 24.13 -2.72
CA ARG A 64 3.54 25.28 -2.49
C ARG A 64 3.51 25.66 -1.01
N ASP A 65 4.13 26.78 -0.69
CA ASP A 65 4.23 27.28 0.68
C ASP A 65 2.91 27.79 1.24
N ASN A 66 1.98 28.19 0.38
CA ASN A 66 0.69 28.77 0.78
C ASN A 66 -0.44 27.76 0.91
N LEU A 67 -0.17 26.48 0.69
CA LEU A 67 -1.16 25.42 0.87
C LEU A 67 -1.09 24.89 2.29
N ARG A 68 -2.21 25.01 3.02
CA ARG A 68 -2.28 24.47 4.40
C ARG A 68 -2.38 22.96 4.34
N LEU A 69 -1.73 22.29 5.30
CA LEU A 69 -1.79 20.83 5.40
C LEU A 69 -3.23 20.33 5.54
N THR A 70 -4.06 21.02 6.32
CA THR A 70 -5.47 20.63 6.50
C THR A 70 -6.25 20.70 5.20
N ASP A 71 -6.02 21.74 4.39
CA ASP A 71 -6.67 21.88 3.09
C ASP A 71 -6.22 20.80 2.11
N PHE A 72 -4.93 20.45 2.14
CA PHE A 72 -4.36 19.39 1.32
C PHE A 72 -4.97 18.04 1.68
N ILE A 73 -5.09 17.73 2.97
CA ILE A 73 -5.69 16.49 3.45
C ILE A 73 -7.16 16.42 3.03
N GLU A 74 -7.92 17.50 3.18
CA GLU A 74 -9.32 17.54 2.76
C GLU A 74 -9.46 17.29 1.27
N MET A 75 -8.56 17.85 0.46
CA MET A 75 -8.56 17.64 -0.98
C MET A 75 -8.32 16.16 -1.34
N ILE A 76 -7.39 15.51 -0.65
CA ILE A 76 -7.11 14.08 -0.87
C ILE A 76 -8.35 13.25 -0.51
N LEU A 77 -8.94 13.51 0.66
CA LEU A 77 -10.07 12.73 1.17
C LEU A 77 -11.37 12.98 0.42
N LYS A 78 -11.45 14.05 -0.35
CA LYS A 78 -12.62 14.34 -1.18
C LYS A 78 -12.77 13.31 -2.30
N ASN A 79 -11.66 12.87 -2.89
CA ASN A 79 -11.63 11.83 -3.93
C ASN A 79 -10.45 10.89 -3.68
N PRO A 80 -10.50 10.09 -2.58
CA PRO A 80 -9.34 9.26 -2.21
C PRO A 80 -8.99 8.21 -3.25
N GLU A 81 -9.97 7.73 -4.01
CA GLU A 81 -9.74 6.74 -5.07
C GLU A 81 -8.91 7.29 -6.22
N LEU A 82 -8.95 8.60 -6.45
CA LEU A 82 -8.21 9.26 -7.53
C LEU A 82 -6.91 9.88 -7.05
N THR A 83 -6.76 10.11 -5.74
CA THR A 83 -5.63 10.84 -5.18
C THR A 83 -4.61 9.94 -4.51
N ILE A 84 -4.98 8.72 -4.13
CA ILE A 84 -4.10 7.74 -3.49
C ILE A 84 -3.80 6.62 -4.47
N ARG A 85 -2.53 6.19 -4.53
CA ARG A 85 -2.13 5.08 -5.39
C ARG A 85 -2.55 3.76 -4.76
N LEU A 86 -3.52 3.10 -5.39
CA LEU A 86 -4.12 1.87 -4.90
C LEU A 86 -3.70 0.67 -5.77
N PRO A 87 -3.65 -0.55 -5.25
CA PRO A 87 -3.85 -0.90 -3.84
C PRO A 87 -2.72 -0.35 -2.97
N LEU A 88 -3.08 0.12 -1.77
CA LEU A 88 -2.11 0.66 -0.82
C LEU A 88 -2.01 -0.27 0.37
N ALA A 89 -0.81 -0.79 0.63
CA ALA A 89 -0.56 -1.60 1.81
C ALA A 89 0.20 -0.80 2.86
N VAL A 90 -0.17 -0.98 4.11
CA VAL A 90 0.51 -0.38 5.25
C VAL A 90 0.86 -1.51 6.23
N SER A 91 2.13 -1.63 6.56
CA SER A 91 2.59 -2.67 7.48
C SER A 91 3.88 -2.23 8.15
N ASN A 92 3.99 -2.43 9.46
CA ASN A 92 5.19 -2.11 10.24
C ASN A 92 5.68 -0.67 10.03
N LYS A 93 4.75 0.27 10.03
CA LYS A 93 5.04 1.70 9.83
C LYS A 93 5.69 2.01 8.49
N ARG A 94 5.39 1.21 7.48
CA ARG A 94 5.82 1.42 6.10
C ARG A 94 4.63 1.42 5.16
N VAL A 95 4.76 2.12 4.05
CA VAL A 95 3.70 2.31 3.07
C VAL A 95 4.15 1.73 1.74
N TYR A 96 3.28 0.95 1.11
CA TYR A 96 3.55 0.29 -0.17
C TYR A 96 2.45 0.67 -1.16
N PRO A 97 2.66 1.75 -1.95
CA PRO A 97 1.65 2.21 -2.90
C PRO A 97 1.65 1.36 -4.18
N ASN A 98 0.51 1.33 -4.85
CA ASN A 98 0.36 0.64 -6.13
C ASN A 98 0.91 -0.79 -6.08
N LEU A 99 0.55 -1.50 -5.03
CA LEU A 99 1.13 -2.80 -4.71
C LEU A 99 0.83 -3.83 -5.80
N ASN A 100 1.87 -4.53 -6.25
CA ASN A 100 1.76 -5.65 -7.18
C ASN A 100 2.25 -6.94 -6.50
N LEU A 101 2.12 -8.08 -7.19
CA LEU A 101 2.51 -9.37 -6.63
C LEU A 101 4.00 -9.45 -6.32
N GLU A 102 4.84 -8.84 -7.13
CA GLU A 102 6.29 -8.85 -6.91
C GLU A 102 6.65 -8.07 -5.66
N GLU A 103 6.07 -6.88 -5.48
CA GLU A 103 6.29 -6.06 -4.28
C GLU A 103 5.67 -6.69 -3.04
N ALA A 104 4.57 -7.43 -3.21
CA ALA A 104 3.92 -8.11 -2.09
C ALA A 104 4.85 -9.13 -1.42
N ARG A 105 5.82 -9.67 -2.14
CA ARG A 105 6.84 -10.55 -1.55
C ARG A 105 7.64 -9.86 -0.45
N ALA A 106 7.83 -8.55 -0.56
CA ALA A 106 8.55 -7.78 0.47
C ALA A 106 7.81 -7.75 1.81
N LEU A 107 6.50 -8.03 1.81
CA LEU A 107 5.66 -8.05 3.00
C LEU A 107 5.63 -9.41 3.68
N LEU A 108 6.22 -10.44 3.08
CA LEU A 108 6.30 -11.76 3.69
C LEU A 108 7.32 -11.78 4.82
N PRO A 109 7.06 -12.55 5.89
CA PRO A 109 8.06 -12.74 6.94
C PRO A 109 9.35 -13.35 6.37
N ARG A 110 10.48 -13.01 6.98
CA ARG A 110 11.79 -13.45 6.52
C ARG A 110 11.89 -14.98 6.38
N ASP A 111 11.34 -15.71 7.33
CA ASP A 111 11.36 -17.17 7.31
C ASP A 111 10.60 -17.73 6.11
N THR A 112 9.47 -17.12 5.77
CA THR A 112 8.69 -17.51 4.60
C THR A 112 9.48 -17.27 3.32
N LYS A 113 10.19 -16.13 3.22
CA LYS A 113 11.04 -15.82 2.07
C LYS A 113 12.15 -16.85 1.89
N GLN A 114 12.78 -17.26 2.97
CA GLN A 114 13.84 -18.29 2.93
C GLN A 114 13.30 -19.62 2.45
N LEU A 115 12.14 -20.02 2.93
CA LEU A 115 11.51 -21.28 2.51
C LEU A 115 11.20 -21.28 1.01
N ILE A 116 10.70 -20.16 0.49
CA ILE A 116 10.44 -20.02 -0.95
C ILE A 116 11.74 -20.14 -1.74
N TYR A 117 12.78 -19.44 -1.31
CA TYR A 117 14.09 -19.47 -1.98
C TYR A 117 14.68 -20.89 -1.98
N MET A 118 14.65 -21.57 -0.84
CA MET A 118 15.16 -22.93 -0.72
C MET A 118 14.38 -23.90 -1.60
N ALA A 119 13.06 -23.77 -1.66
CA ALA A 119 12.23 -24.61 -2.51
C ALA A 119 12.54 -24.41 -3.98
N GLN A 120 12.71 -23.15 -4.42
CA GLN A 120 13.09 -22.84 -5.80
C GLN A 120 14.46 -23.38 -6.15
N THR A 121 15.43 -23.23 -5.25
CA THR A 121 16.79 -23.72 -5.46
C THR A 121 16.81 -25.24 -5.58
N HIS A 122 16.09 -25.94 -4.70
CA HIS A 122 15.98 -27.40 -4.73
C HIS A 122 15.33 -27.87 -6.05
N TYR A 123 14.28 -27.19 -6.47
CA TYR A 123 13.58 -27.50 -7.71
C TYR A 123 14.48 -27.33 -8.94
N LEU A 124 15.29 -26.28 -8.96
CA LEU A 124 16.20 -26.00 -10.06
C LEU A 124 17.43 -26.92 -10.09
N SER A 125 17.83 -27.50 -8.96
CA SER A 125 18.98 -28.38 -8.89
C SER A 125 18.69 -29.80 -9.35
N ASN A 126 17.47 -30.12 -9.61
CA ASN A 126 17.05 -31.40 -10.16
C ASN A 126 16.86 -31.29 -11.67
#